data_47160a85b8ea7a11e4111774bb1ff0d0
#
_entry.id   47160a85b8ea7a11e4111774bb1ff0d0
#
_cell.length_a   1.000
_cell.length_b   1.000
_cell.length_c   1.000
_cell.angle_alpha   90.00
_cell.angle_beta   90.00
_cell.angle_gamma   90.00
#
_symmetry.space_group_name_H-M   'P 1'
#
loop_
_entity.id
_entity.type
_entity.pdbx_description
1 polymer ?
#
loop_
_entity_poly.entity_id
_entity_poly.type
_entity_poly.pdbx_seq_one_letter_code
_entity_poly.pdbx_strand_id
1 'polypeptide(L)'
;MDYEGLKKKIDKIKIIDVLVNNAGTNIPEPFEKIKQKSMNYLVDLNLKAAFNVAQLVVKKMLKNKKRSGSIINMSSQLGHVGMSGRNVYNMTKFGIEGLTKGMGVELAKNDIRVNTVAPTFVATPMVLNFFKNKKFKKLALSNIPMGKLATESDIATTVCFLASSASSMITGTSIVIDGGWTAQ
;
A
#
# COMPACT_ATOMS: atom_id res chain seq x y z
N MET A 1 9.20 -12.97 9.37
CA MET A 1 8.96 -11.78 10.24
C MET A 1 8.89 -12.23 11.69
N ASP A 2 9.59 -11.57 12.59
CA ASP A 2 9.49 -11.78 14.03
C ASP A 2 8.22 -11.08 14.57
N TYR A 3 7.12 -11.82 14.70
CA TYR A 3 5.83 -11.31 15.16
C TYR A 3 5.89 -10.87 16.65
N GLU A 4 6.57 -11.64 17.50
CA GLU A 4 6.66 -11.31 18.91
C GLU A 4 7.54 -10.08 19.16
N GLY A 5 8.64 -9.94 18.44
CA GLY A 5 9.47 -8.73 18.49
C GLY A 5 8.71 -7.49 18.00
N LEU A 6 7.91 -7.62 16.94
CA LEU A 6 7.03 -6.55 16.46
C LEU A 6 5.97 -6.17 17.49
N LYS A 7 5.31 -7.17 18.09
CA LYS A 7 4.31 -6.97 19.14
C LYS A 7 4.91 -6.22 20.35
N LYS A 8 6.08 -6.63 20.83
CA LYS A 8 6.78 -5.95 21.94
C LYS A 8 7.06 -4.47 21.63
N LYS A 9 7.38 -4.13 20.36
CA LYS A 9 7.62 -2.74 19.95
C LYS A 9 6.32 -1.95 19.93
N ILE A 10 5.24 -2.49 19.34
CA ILE A 10 3.93 -1.83 19.27
C ILE A 10 3.33 -1.66 20.67
N ASP A 11 3.49 -2.63 21.56
CA ASP A 11 2.96 -2.54 22.93
C ASP A 11 3.57 -1.38 23.72
N LYS A 12 4.79 -0.94 23.42
CA LYS A 12 5.43 0.23 24.06
C LYS A 12 4.83 1.58 23.64
N ILE A 13 4.13 1.64 22.51
CA ILE A 13 3.50 2.87 22.02
C ILE A 13 2.21 3.09 22.83
N LYS A 14 2.07 4.22 23.49
CA LYS A 14 0.88 4.50 24.35
C LYS A 14 -0.41 4.59 23.53
N ILE A 15 -0.42 5.41 22.49
CA ILE A 15 -1.59 5.68 21.63
C ILE A 15 -1.13 5.62 20.18
N ILE A 16 -1.94 5.03 19.33
CA ILE A 16 -1.75 5.02 17.88
C ILE A 16 -3.06 5.52 17.26
N ASP A 17 -3.01 6.66 16.59
CA ASP A 17 -4.14 7.26 15.89
C ASP A 17 -4.11 6.96 14.40
N VAL A 18 -2.91 6.84 13.83
CA VAL A 18 -2.70 6.60 12.40
C VAL A 18 -1.67 5.48 12.19
N LEU A 19 -1.97 4.58 11.27
CA LEU A 19 -1.01 3.62 10.74
C LEU A 19 -0.85 3.84 9.23
N VAL A 20 0.39 3.97 8.78
CA VAL A 20 0.74 3.91 7.35
C VAL A 20 1.56 2.64 7.10
N ASN A 21 0.94 1.64 6.48
CA ASN A 21 1.59 0.41 6.04
C ASN A 21 2.30 0.66 4.71
N ASN A 22 3.53 1.17 4.75
CA ASN A 22 4.28 1.57 3.56
C ASN A 22 5.36 0.55 3.14
N ALA A 23 5.81 -0.33 4.04
CA ALA A 23 6.88 -1.26 3.73
C ALA A 23 6.49 -2.21 2.59
N GLY A 24 7.32 -2.28 1.56
CA GLY A 24 7.09 -3.16 0.42
C GLY A 24 8.20 -3.07 -0.62
N THR A 25 8.25 -4.07 -1.49
CA THR A 25 9.22 -4.12 -2.60
C THR A 25 8.65 -4.88 -3.78
N ASN A 26 9.40 -4.87 -4.89
CA ASN A 26 9.03 -5.55 -6.12
C ASN A 26 10.26 -6.23 -6.73
N ILE A 27 10.10 -7.48 -7.15
CA ILE A 27 11.11 -8.27 -7.87
C ILE A 27 10.49 -8.67 -9.20
N PRO A 28 10.90 -8.02 -10.31
CA PRO A 28 10.40 -8.36 -11.64
C PRO A 28 10.96 -9.69 -12.13
N GLU A 29 10.08 -10.63 -12.45
CA GLU A 29 10.46 -11.92 -13.05
C GLU A 29 9.40 -12.34 -14.08
N PRO A 30 9.77 -12.91 -15.25
CA PRO A 30 8.82 -13.57 -16.13
C PRO A 30 8.11 -14.69 -15.37
N PHE A 31 6.82 -14.94 -15.68
CA PHE A 31 5.97 -15.84 -14.90
C PHE A 31 6.61 -17.24 -14.75
N GLU A 32 7.08 -17.80 -15.83
CA GLU A 32 7.67 -19.15 -15.88
C GLU A 32 9.06 -19.25 -15.18
N LYS A 33 9.65 -18.11 -14.81
CA LYS A 33 10.97 -18.02 -14.15
C LYS A 33 10.90 -17.51 -12.72
N ILE A 34 9.68 -17.32 -12.19
CA ILE A 34 9.51 -16.85 -10.82
C ILE A 34 10.11 -17.86 -9.84
N LYS A 35 11.08 -17.39 -9.05
CA LYS A 35 11.70 -18.21 -8.01
C LYS A 35 10.80 -18.28 -6.77
N GLN A 36 10.64 -19.46 -6.18
CA GLN A 36 9.88 -19.61 -4.93
C GLN A 36 10.37 -18.68 -3.82
N LYS A 37 11.70 -18.47 -3.74
CA LYS A 37 12.29 -17.52 -2.78
C LYS A 37 11.80 -16.09 -3.00
N SER A 38 11.72 -15.65 -4.26
CA SER A 38 11.20 -14.30 -4.61
C SER A 38 9.73 -14.18 -4.26
N MET A 39 8.94 -15.20 -4.62
CA MET A 39 7.50 -15.24 -4.30
C MET A 39 7.26 -15.16 -2.79
N ASN A 40 7.89 -16.04 -2.03
CA ASN A 40 7.74 -16.07 -0.57
C ASN A 40 8.14 -14.74 0.07
N TYR A 41 9.28 -14.15 -0.36
CA TYR A 41 9.76 -12.88 0.16
C TYR A 41 8.78 -11.73 -0.12
N LEU A 42 8.24 -11.64 -1.36
CA LEU A 42 7.26 -10.60 -1.71
C LEU A 42 5.96 -10.77 -0.93
N VAL A 43 5.44 -11.99 -0.81
CA VAL A 43 4.22 -12.27 -0.03
C VAL A 43 4.43 -11.95 1.44
N ASP A 44 5.57 -12.36 2.00
CA ASP A 44 5.88 -12.11 3.41
C ASP A 44 6.00 -10.61 3.71
N LEU A 45 6.70 -9.86 2.84
CA LEU A 45 6.93 -8.43 3.09
C LEU A 45 5.70 -7.59 2.74
N ASN A 46 5.13 -7.76 1.53
CA ASN A 46 4.10 -6.85 1.03
C ASN A 46 2.71 -7.13 1.61
N LEU A 47 2.42 -8.38 2.00
CA LEU A 47 1.07 -8.78 2.41
C LEU A 47 1.03 -9.24 3.87
N LYS A 48 1.77 -10.29 4.24
CA LYS A 48 1.73 -10.81 5.62
C LYS A 48 2.23 -9.80 6.65
N ALA A 49 3.29 -9.03 6.30
CA ALA A 49 3.79 -8.00 7.18
C ALA A 49 2.75 -6.89 7.42
N ALA A 50 2.12 -6.40 6.34
CA ALA A 50 1.07 -5.39 6.45
C ALA A 50 -0.10 -5.87 7.30
N PHE A 51 -0.55 -7.13 7.08
CA PHE A 51 -1.60 -7.75 7.89
C PHE A 51 -1.21 -7.81 9.38
N ASN A 52 -0.03 -8.32 9.71
CA ASN A 52 0.41 -8.49 11.09
C ASN A 52 0.54 -7.15 11.83
N VAL A 53 1.10 -6.13 11.16
CA VAL A 53 1.20 -4.77 11.73
C VAL A 53 -0.19 -4.20 11.95
N ALA A 54 -1.07 -4.28 10.95
CA ALA A 54 -2.44 -3.79 11.06
C ALA A 54 -3.19 -4.48 12.20
N GLN A 55 -3.11 -5.80 12.33
CA GLN A 55 -3.77 -6.56 13.39
C GLN A 55 -3.32 -6.10 14.78
N LEU A 56 -2.01 -5.92 14.99
CA LEU A 56 -1.47 -5.47 16.26
C LEU A 56 -1.89 -4.03 16.59
N VAL A 57 -1.88 -3.16 15.58
CA VAL A 57 -2.30 -1.76 15.72
C VAL A 57 -3.80 -1.67 16.01
N VAL A 58 -4.63 -2.42 15.30
CA VAL A 58 -6.08 -2.48 15.54
C VAL A 58 -6.37 -2.93 16.98
N LYS A 59 -5.71 -3.98 17.47
CA LYS A 59 -5.85 -4.41 18.87
C LYS A 59 -5.53 -3.28 19.86
N LYS A 60 -4.60 -2.38 19.50
CA LYS A 60 -4.23 -1.23 20.31
C LYS A 60 -5.25 -0.10 20.19
N MET A 61 -5.70 0.23 18.97
CA MET A 61 -6.74 1.24 18.72
C MET A 61 -8.05 0.91 19.45
N LEU A 62 -8.47 -0.36 19.41
CA LEU A 62 -9.70 -0.82 20.08
C LEU A 62 -9.64 -0.72 21.61
N LYS A 63 -8.44 -0.72 22.21
CA LYS A 63 -8.24 -0.50 23.66
C LYS A 63 -8.28 0.97 24.04
N ASN A 64 -8.15 1.90 23.09
CA ASN A 64 -8.22 3.32 23.35
C ASN A 64 -9.67 3.73 23.65
N LYS A 65 -9.86 4.58 24.65
CA LYS A 65 -11.21 5.09 25.02
C LYS A 65 -11.93 5.81 23.86
N LYS A 66 -11.19 6.51 23.02
CA LYS A 66 -11.74 7.21 21.83
C LYS A 66 -12.13 6.27 20.68
N ARG A 67 -11.63 5.04 20.66
CA ARG A 67 -11.91 4.01 19.63
C ARG A 67 -11.96 4.56 18.21
N SER A 68 -11.01 5.40 17.84
CA SER A 68 -10.96 5.99 16.50
C SER A 68 -9.55 5.84 15.91
N GLY A 69 -9.46 5.79 14.60
CA GLY A 69 -8.16 5.71 13.93
C GLY A 69 -8.25 5.73 12.40
N SER A 70 -7.11 5.89 11.77
CA SER A 70 -6.98 5.78 10.32
C SER A 70 -5.84 4.84 9.95
N ILE A 71 -6.13 3.84 9.12
CA ILE A 71 -5.14 2.90 8.58
C ILE A 71 -5.05 3.16 7.09
N ILE A 72 -3.84 3.46 6.62
CA ILE A 72 -3.55 3.71 5.21
C ILE A 72 -2.58 2.63 4.72
N ASN A 73 -3.04 1.76 3.84
CA ASN A 73 -2.22 0.74 3.23
C ASN A 73 -1.66 1.24 1.89
N MET A 74 -0.34 1.17 1.71
CA MET A 74 0.26 1.52 0.43
C MET A 74 0.07 0.38 -0.56
N SER A 75 -0.85 0.59 -1.50
CA SER A 75 -1.11 -0.29 -2.64
C SER A 75 -0.26 0.11 -3.86
N SER A 76 -0.81 0.02 -5.01
CA SER A 76 -0.25 0.41 -6.31
C SER A 76 -1.37 0.44 -7.33
N GLN A 77 -1.24 1.17 -8.45
CA GLN A 77 -2.12 0.95 -9.61
C GLN A 77 -2.13 -0.52 -10.04
N LEU A 78 -1.05 -1.28 -9.74
CA LEU A 78 -0.99 -2.73 -9.98
C LEU A 78 -1.80 -3.57 -8.95
N GLY A 79 -2.53 -2.95 -8.07
CA GLY A 79 -3.63 -3.54 -7.30
C GLY A 79 -4.99 -3.46 -8.01
N HIS A 80 -5.03 -2.82 -9.21
CA HIS A 80 -6.23 -2.61 -10.02
C HIS A 80 -6.08 -3.14 -11.45
N VAL A 81 -4.85 -3.15 -11.99
CA VAL A 81 -4.54 -3.64 -13.34
C VAL A 81 -3.32 -4.54 -13.32
N GLY A 82 -3.18 -5.38 -14.36
CA GLY A 82 -2.02 -6.26 -14.53
C GLY A 82 -0.85 -5.59 -15.23
N MET A 83 0.37 -6.07 -14.95
CA MET A 83 1.57 -5.71 -15.70
C MET A 83 2.47 -6.93 -15.89
N SER A 84 2.96 -7.14 -17.11
CA SER A 84 3.88 -8.21 -17.43
C SER A 84 5.15 -8.18 -16.55
N GLY A 85 5.60 -9.35 -16.10
CA GLY A 85 6.76 -9.51 -15.24
C GLY A 85 6.55 -9.03 -13.80
N ARG A 86 5.30 -8.78 -13.37
CA ARG A 86 4.95 -8.29 -12.03
C ARG A 86 3.94 -9.18 -11.30
N ASN A 87 3.79 -10.43 -11.71
CA ASN A 87 2.69 -11.30 -11.26
C ASN A 87 2.58 -11.43 -9.72
N VAL A 88 3.68 -11.71 -9.03
CA VAL A 88 3.67 -11.81 -7.57
C VAL A 88 3.38 -10.45 -6.92
N TYR A 89 3.96 -9.39 -7.45
CA TYR A 89 3.68 -8.03 -6.96
C TYR A 89 2.20 -7.67 -7.15
N ASN A 90 1.64 -7.91 -8.35
CA ASN A 90 0.20 -7.75 -8.59
C ASN A 90 -0.62 -8.52 -7.56
N MET A 91 -0.36 -9.82 -7.40
CA MET A 91 -1.05 -10.67 -6.42
C MET A 91 -1.01 -10.05 -5.02
N THR A 92 0.14 -9.52 -4.56
CA THR A 92 0.25 -8.91 -3.24
C THR A 92 -0.53 -7.60 -3.14
N LYS A 93 -0.56 -6.78 -4.20
CA LYS A 93 -1.28 -5.49 -4.19
C LYS A 93 -2.79 -5.67 -4.32
N PHE A 94 -3.28 -6.61 -5.13
CA PHE A 94 -4.69 -7.02 -5.09
C PHE A 94 -5.09 -7.57 -3.72
N GLY A 95 -4.20 -8.33 -3.06
CA GLY A 95 -4.42 -8.81 -1.69
C GLY A 95 -4.55 -7.67 -0.67
N ILE A 96 -3.77 -6.60 -0.81
CA ILE A 96 -3.87 -5.39 0.03
C ILE A 96 -5.20 -4.66 -0.21
N GLU A 97 -5.69 -4.57 -1.46
CA GLU A 97 -7.00 -3.99 -1.77
C GLU A 97 -8.12 -4.81 -1.10
N GLY A 98 -8.08 -6.14 -1.21
CA GLY A 98 -9.04 -7.03 -0.56
C GLY A 98 -9.01 -6.93 0.96
N LEU A 99 -7.81 -6.94 1.57
CA LEU A 99 -7.62 -6.75 3.01
C LEU A 99 -8.21 -5.41 3.48
N THR A 100 -7.97 -4.34 2.73
CA THR A 100 -8.46 -2.99 3.06
C THR A 100 -9.99 -2.92 3.05
N LYS A 101 -10.63 -3.55 2.06
CA LYS A 101 -12.12 -3.62 2.00
C LYS A 101 -12.69 -4.38 3.20
N GLY A 102 -12.16 -5.56 3.49
CA GLY A 102 -12.61 -6.36 4.63
C GLY A 102 -12.46 -5.62 5.96
N MET A 103 -11.29 -5.05 6.21
CA MET A 103 -11.02 -4.27 7.42
C MET A 103 -11.90 -3.01 7.48
N GLY A 104 -12.10 -2.31 6.35
CA GLY A 104 -12.93 -1.11 6.28
C GLY A 104 -14.37 -1.36 6.71
N VAL A 105 -14.95 -2.47 6.29
CA VAL A 105 -16.30 -2.89 6.70
C VAL A 105 -16.34 -3.30 8.18
N GLU A 106 -15.39 -4.14 8.60
CA GLU A 106 -15.40 -4.70 9.96
C GLU A 106 -15.18 -3.65 11.05
N LEU A 107 -14.26 -2.70 10.80
CA LEU A 107 -13.79 -1.72 11.79
C LEU A 107 -14.57 -0.40 11.78
N ALA A 108 -15.43 -0.16 10.79
CA ALA A 108 -16.23 1.07 10.67
C ALA A 108 -17.05 1.39 11.92
N LYS A 109 -17.67 0.37 12.54
CA LYS A 109 -18.44 0.51 13.80
C LYS A 109 -17.60 0.99 15.01
N ASN A 110 -16.28 0.98 14.86
CA ASN A 110 -15.34 1.42 15.88
C ASN A 110 -14.68 2.77 15.52
N ASP A 111 -15.20 3.49 14.51
CA ASP A 111 -14.61 4.73 13.97
C ASP A 111 -13.16 4.58 13.49
N ILE A 112 -12.77 3.35 13.09
CA ILE A 112 -11.47 3.08 12.48
C ILE A 112 -11.68 2.95 10.98
N ARG A 113 -11.12 3.91 10.24
CA ARG A 113 -11.16 3.92 8.77
C ARG A 113 -9.95 3.20 8.20
N VAL A 114 -10.15 2.46 7.13
CA VAL A 114 -9.09 1.72 6.45
C VAL A 114 -9.17 1.95 4.95
N ASN A 115 -8.14 2.54 4.36
CA ASN A 115 -8.11 2.89 2.94
C ASN A 115 -6.76 2.53 2.32
N THR A 116 -6.72 2.48 0.99
CA THR A 116 -5.45 2.38 0.26
C THR A 116 -5.12 3.69 -0.45
N VAL A 117 -3.82 3.91 -0.62
CA VAL A 117 -3.26 4.82 -1.61
C VAL A 117 -2.57 3.96 -2.65
N ALA A 118 -2.92 4.13 -3.91
CA ALA A 118 -2.48 3.30 -5.03
C ALA A 118 -1.70 4.12 -6.08
N PRO A 119 -0.39 4.38 -5.85
CA PRO A 119 0.43 5.15 -6.77
C PRO A 119 0.80 4.37 -8.03
N THR A 120 1.08 5.10 -9.11
CA THR A 120 1.94 4.63 -10.20
C THR A 120 3.42 4.81 -9.84
N PHE A 121 4.28 5.00 -10.84
CA PHE A 121 5.69 5.28 -10.62
C PHE A 121 5.90 6.64 -9.95
N VAL A 122 6.48 6.62 -8.77
CA VAL A 122 6.86 7.82 -8.00
C VAL A 122 8.33 8.12 -8.22
N ALA A 123 8.71 9.37 -8.35
CA ALA A 123 10.07 9.84 -8.64
C ALA A 123 11.05 9.61 -7.47
N THR A 124 11.10 8.40 -6.94
CA THR A 124 12.05 7.97 -5.90
C THR A 124 13.40 7.59 -6.50
N PRO A 125 14.50 7.59 -5.71
CA PRO A 125 15.81 7.14 -6.19
C PRO A 125 15.77 5.74 -6.83
N MET A 126 14.95 4.82 -6.30
CA MET A 126 14.76 3.48 -6.85
C MET A 126 14.17 3.53 -8.27
N VAL A 127 13.08 4.27 -8.48
CA VAL A 127 12.41 4.38 -9.78
C VAL A 127 13.29 5.12 -10.78
N LEU A 128 13.96 6.19 -10.37
CA LEU A 128 14.89 6.93 -11.22
C LEU A 128 16.04 6.03 -11.71
N ASN A 129 16.51 5.10 -10.88
CA ASN A 129 17.51 4.12 -11.31
C ASN A 129 16.98 3.16 -12.39
N PHE A 130 15.73 2.68 -12.27
CA PHE A 130 15.09 1.88 -13.34
C PHE A 130 14.91 2.68 -14.64
N PHE A 131 14.69 3.98 -14.55
CA PHE A 131 14.49 4.87 -15.70
C PHE A 131 15.77 5.20 -16.48
N LYS A 132 16.94 4.77 -16.02
CA LYS A 132 18.17 4.74 -16.85
C LYS A 132 17.98 3.85 -18.08
N ASN A 133 17.13 2.81 -17.99
CA ASN A 133 16.68 2.06 -19.17
C ASN A 133 15.66 2.88 -19.97
N LYS A 134 16.10 3.45 -21.09
CA LYS A 134 15.27 4.33 -21.95
C LYS A 134 14.01 3.65 -22.48
N LYS A 135 14.08 2.33 -22.80
CA LYS A 135 12.92 1.56 -23.30
C LYS A 135 11.87 1.44 -22.19
N PHE A 136 12.30 1.08 -20.98
CA PHE A 136 11.39 0.98 -19.83
C PHE A 136 10.79 2.34 -19.47
N LYS A 137 11.60 3.41 -19.46
CA LYS A 137 11.12 4.79 -19.22
C LYS A 137 10.04 5.18 -20.23
N LYS A 138 10.28 4.94 -21.53
CA LYS A 138 9.30 5.25 -22.60
C LYS A 138 8.01 4.47 -22.39
N LEU A 139 8.10 3.16 -22.13
CA LEU A 139 6.94 2.30 -21.86
C LEU A 139 6.16 2.77 -20.62
N ALA A 140 6.84 3.08 -19.53
CA ALA A 140 6.17 3.53 -18.30
C ALA A 140 5.44 4.87 -18.52
N LEU A 141 6.09 5.83 -19.16
CA LEU A 141 5.48 7.14 -19.40
C LEU A 141 4.36 7.10 -20.45
N SER A 142 4.43 6.21 -21.46
CA SER A 142 3.34 6.08 -22.43
C SER A 142 2.05 5.49 -21.86
N ASN A 143 2.14 4.80 -20.71
CA ASN A 143 0.97 4.29 -20.00
C ASN A 143 0.41 5.27 -18.96
N ILE A 144 1.06 6.41 -18.74
CA ILE A 144 0.56 7.47 -17.85
C ILE A 144 0.02 8.60 -18.71
N PRO A 145 -1.30 8.78 -18.86
CA PRO A 145 -1.87 9.86 -19.69
C PRO A 145 -1.34 11.26 -19.37
N MET A 146 -1.06 11.55 -18.09
CA MET A 146 -0.43 12.83 -17.69
C MET A 146 1.03 12.97 -18.14
N GLY A 147 1.67 11.93 -18.69
CA GLY A 147 3.03 11.95 -19.26
C GLY A 147 4.17 12.19 -18.27
N LYS A 148 3.91 12.16 -16.98
CA LYS A 148 4.91 12.43 -15.92
C LYS A 148 4.79 11.46 -14.75
N LEU A 149 5.87 11.34 -13.98
CA LEU A 149 5.86 10.60 -12.71
C LEU A 149 5.10 11.36 -11.64
N ALA A 150 4.52 10.63 -10.70
CA ALA A 150 4.10 11.21 -9.43
C ALA A 150 5.33 11.64 -8.61
N THR A 151 5.16 12.63 -7.76
CA THR A 151 6.15 13.02 -6.76
C THR A 151 5.84 12.39 -5.40
N GLU A 152 6.82 12.37 -4.51
CA GLU A 152 6.58 11.93 -3.13
C GLU A 152 5.53 12.83 -2.43
N SER A 153 5.49 14.12 -2.79
CA SER A 153 4.49 15.07 -2.28
C SER A 153 3.07 14.73 -2.71
N ASP A 154 2.86 14.28 -3.96
CA ASP A 154 1.53 13.86 -4.43
C ASP A 154 0.98 12.71 -3.58
N ILE A 155 1.87 11.79 -3.17
CA ILE A 155 1.49 10.66 -2.32
C ILE A 155 1.27 11.12 -0.88
N ALA A 156 2.19 11.90 -0.32
CA ALA A 156 2.15 12.32 1.08
C ALA A 156 0.91 13.18 1.40
N THR A 157 0.52 14.08 0.49
CA THR A 157 -0.72 14.90 0.65
C THR A 157 -1.96 14.03 0.75
N THR A 158 -2.06 13.00 -0.08
CA THR A 158 -3.19 12.06 -0.03
C THR A 158 -3.19 11.23 1.27
N VAL A 159 -2.01 10.81 1.71
CA VAL A 159 -1.87 10.12 3.01
C VAL A 159 -2.30 11.05 4.15
N CYS A 160 -1.88 12.32 4.16
CA CYS A 160 -2.31 13.30 5.15
C CYS A 160 -3.83 13.54 5.12
N PHE A 161 -4.44 13.63 3.94
CA PHE A 161 -5.88 13.73 3.79
C PHE A 161 -6.60 12.52 4.41
N LEU A 162 -6.17 11.30 4.09
CA LEU A 162 -6.76 10.08 4.65
C LEU A 162 -6.51 9.92 6.15
N ALA A 163 -5.43 10.48 6.69
CA ALA A 163 -5.13 10.48 8.11
C ALA A 163 -5.99 11.48 8.89
N SER A 164 -6.50 12.51 8.23
CA SER A 164 -7.24 13.62 8.87
C SER A 164 -8.75 13.35 8.97
N SER A 165 -9.45 14.22 9.71
CA SER A 165 -10.92 14.24 9.81
C SER A 165 -11.61 14.65 8.50
N ALA A 166 -10.89 15.27 7.55
CA ALA A 166 -11.43 15.61 6.23
C ALA A 166 -11.91 14.39 5.43
N SER A 167 -11.45 13.19 5.79
CA SER A 167 -11.85 11.91 5.18
C SER A 167 -12.73 11.06 6.10
N SER A 168 -13.49 11.67 7.02
CA SER A 168 -14.26 10.98 8.08
C SER A 168 -15.26 9.94 7.56
N MET A 169 -15.81 10.11 6.37
CA MET A 169 -16.75 9.18 5.72
C MET A 169 -16.09 8.28 4.66
N ILE A 170 -14.76 8.25 4.60
CA ILE A 170 -14.01 7.47 3.60
C ILE A 170 -13.39 6.25 4.27
N THR A 171 -13.91 5.05 3.98
CA THR A 171 -13.36 3.77 4.44
C THR A 171 -13.60 2.66 3.42
N GLY A 172 -12.71 1.67 3.36
CA GLY A 172 -12.80 0.53 2.44
C GLY A 172 -12.52 0.88 0.97
N THR A 173 -11.96 2.05 0.68
CA THR A 173 -11.72 2.53 -0.69
C THR A 173 -10.23 2.66 -1.02
N SER A 174 -9.97 2.82 -2.31
CA SER A 174 -8.64 3.07 -2.86
C SER A 174 -8.60 4.45 -3.51
N ILE A 175 -7.62 5.28 -3.14
CA ILE A 175 -7.32 6.51 -3.87
C ILE A 175 -6.15 6.24 -4.80
N VAL A 176 -6.46 6.22 -6.09
CA VAL A 176 -5.49 5.95 -7.15
C VAL A 176 -4.78 7.25 -7.54
N ILE A 177 -3.44 7.23 -7.52
CA ILE A 177 -2.59 8.38 -7.88
C ILE A 177 -1.67 7.94 -9.01
N ASP A 178 -2.23 7.84 -10.21
CA ASP A 178 -1.58 7.16 -11.33
C ASP A 178 -1.52 7.97 -12.62
N GLY A 179 -1.94 9.21 -12.59
CA GLY A 179 -1.97 10.09 -13.76
C GLY A 179 -2.87 9.59 -14.88
N GLY A 180 -3.90 8.78 -14.55
CA GLY A 180 -4.88 8.25 -15.47
C GLY A 180 -4.55 6.86 -16.05
N TRP A 181 -3.51 6.17 -15.55
CA TRP A 181 -3.12 4.84 -16.04
C TRP A 181 -4.28 3.84 -16.01
N THR A 182 -5.01 3.76 -14.90
CA THR A 182 -6.10 2.79 -14.72
C THR A 182 -7.46 3.26 -15.26
N ALA A 183 -7.53 4.46 -15.82
CA ALA A 183 -8.77 5.03 -16.36
C ALA A 183 -8.96 4.73 -17.86
N GLN A 184 -8.04 4.02 -18.51
CA GLN A 184 -8.04 3.71 -19.94
C GLN A 184 -8.13 2.20 -20.20
#